data_d89182a4fe785c5b779ec18160d50270
#
_entry.id   d89182a4fe785c5b779ec18160d50270
#
_cell.length_a   1.000
_cell.length_b   1.000
_cell.length_c   1.000
_cell.angle_alpha   90.00
_cell.angle_beta   90.00
_cell.angle_gamma   90.00
#
_symmetry.space_group_name_H-M   'P 1'
#
loop_
_entity.id
_entity.type
_entity.pdbx_description
1 polymer ?
#
loop_
_entity_poly.entity_id
_entity_poly.type
_entity_poly.pdbx_seq_one_letter_code
_entity_poly.pdbx_strand_id
1 'polypeptide(L)'
;VLKENNLPKQLLLIGISGAISVSLGALGAHGLKNKLQTGLISPDQLNGFDTAVKYQVYHTLAMLGVAILKLNFSNKYLNWAYNLFFYGVILFSGSLYFLCTRNLFGADWLKFLGPVTPIGGMLFVLGWICLSISAIKK
;
A
#
# COMPACT_ATOMS: atom_id res chain seq x y z
N VAL A 1 18.63 -7.76 -27.38
CA VAL A 1 18.41 -8.12 -25.97
C VAL A 1 16.95 -7.88 -25.66
N LEU A 2 16.16 -8.95 -25.58
CA LEU A 2 14.76 -8.87 -25.18
C LEU A 2 14.73 -8.29 -23.76
N LYS A 3 14.21 -7.06 -23.60
CA LYS A 3 13.83 -6.52 -22.30
C LYS A 3 12.89 -7.56 -21.67
N GLU A 4 13.30 -8.20 -20.59
CA GLU A 4 12.37 -9.00 -19.79
C GLU A 4 11.18 -8.11 -19.45
N ASN A 5 10.07 -8.40 -20.10
CA ASN A 5 8.87 -7.60 -19.94
C ASN A 5 8.20 -8.04 -18.65
N ASN A 6 8.60 -7.43 -17.52
CA ASN A 6 8.05 -7.72 -16.20
C ASN A 6 6.57 -7.29 -16.05
N LEU A 7 5.98 -6.78 -17.12
CA LEU A 7 4.62 -6.25 -17.12
C LEU A 7 3.57 -7.26 -16.63
N PRO A 8 3.55 -8.53 -17.09
CA PRO A 8 2.55 -9.49 -16.63
C PRO A 8 2.62 -9.71 -15.12
N LYS A 9 3.83 -9.80 -14.56
CA LYS A 9 4.05 -9.93 -13.10
C LYS A 9 3.61 -8.67 -12.36
N GLN A 10 3.90 -7.51 -12.89
CA GLN A 10 3.49 -6.24 -12.29
C GLN A 10 1.97 -6.10 -12.29
N LEU A 11 1.29 -6.45 -13.38
CA LEU A 11 -0.18 -6.42 -13.46
C LEU A 11 -0.82 -7.43 -12.49
N LEU A 12 -0.23 -8.61 -12.34
CA LEU A 12 -0.69 -9.58 -11.34
C LEU A 12 -0.64 -9.01 -9.93
N LEU A 13 0.48 -8.40 -9.54
CA LEU A 13 0.65 -7.80 -8.21
C LEU A 13 -0.31 -6.62 -7.99
N ILE A 14 -0.51 -5.79 -9.00
CA ILE A 14 -1.46 -4.67 -8.99
C ILE A 14 -2.89 -5.20 -8.80
N GLY A 15 -3.28 -6.22 -9.57
CA GLY A 15 -4.60 -6.83 -9.47
C GLY A 15 -4.88 -7.45 -8.09
N ILE A 16 -3.90 -8.18 -7.56
CA ILE A 16 -3.98 -8.76 -6.21
C ILE A 16 -4.10 -7.65 -5.16
N SER A 17 -3.26 -6.61 -5.24
CA SER A 17 -3.33 -5.49 -4.29
C SER A 17 -4.67 -4.76 -4.35
N GLY A 18 -5.21 -4.55 -5.55
CA GLY A 18 -6.53 -3.94 -5.74
C GLY A 18 -7.65 -4.79 -5.12
N ALA A 19 -7.66 -6.10 -5.39
CA ALA A 19 -8.66 -7.02 -4.84
C ALA A 19 -8.60 -7.06 -3.32
N ILE A 20 -7.40 -7.12 -2.73
CA ILE A 20 -7.21 -7.09 -1.27
C ILE A 20 -7.73 -5.77 -0.69
N SER A 21 -7.40 -4.62 -1.30
CA SER A 21 -7.84 -3.33 -0.77
C SER A 21 -9.35 -3.17 -0.75
N VAL A 22 -10.05 -3.62 -1.78
CA VAL A 22 -11.52 -3.60 -1.83
C VAL A 22 -12.12 -4.53 -0.77
N SER A 23 -11.57 -5.74 -0.63
CA SER A 23 -12.03 -6.71 0.38
C SER A 23 -11.84 -6.18 1.80
N LEU A 24 -10.67 -5.60 2.10
CA LEU A 24 -10.39 -5.00 3.41
C LEU A 24 -11.21 -3.74 3.65
N GLY A 25 -11.47 -2.94 2.61
CA GLY A 25 -12.38 -1.80 2.70
C GLY A 25 -13.80 -2.21 3.12
N ALA A 26 -14.33 -3.27 2.52
CA ALA A 26 -15.63 -3.82 2.91
C ALA A 26 -15.62 -4.36 4.35
N LEU A 27 -14.54 -5.06 4.74
CA LEU A 27 -14.37 -5.55 6.12
C LEU A 27 -14.34 -4.39 7.13
N GLY A 28 -13.63 -3.31 6.82
CA GLY A 28 -13.57 -2.11 7.67
C GLY A 28 -14.93 -1.43 7.81
N ALA A 29 -15.63 -1.24 6.70
CA ALA A 29 -16.92 -0.56 6.68
C ALA A 29 -18.03 -1.31 7.44
N HIS A 30 -18.01 -2.63 7.44
CA HIS A 30 -19.04 -3.47 8.06
C HIS A 30 -18.55 -4.20 9.30
N GLY A 31 -17.51 -5.01 9.18
CA GLY A 31 -17.03 -5.86 10.27
C GLY A 31 -16.41 -5.08 11.42
N LEU A 32 -15.45 -4.18 11.14
CA LEU A 32 -14.76 -3.42 12.19
C LEU A 32 -15.65 -2.33 12.79
N LYS A 33 -16.56 -1.75 12.03
CA LYS A 33 -17.53 -0.79 12.57
C LYS A 33 -18.42 -1.41 13.63
N ASN A 34 -18.83 -2.66 13.46
CA ASN A 34 -19.58 -3.41 14.48
C ASN A 34 -18.71 -3.65 15.73
N LYS A 35 -17.42 -3.93 15.57
CA LYS A 35 -16.47 -4.11 16.69
C LYS A 35 -16.20 -2.82 17.45
N LEU A 36 -16.26 -1.67 16.79
CA LEU A 36 -16.23 -0.37 17.43
C LEU A 36 -17.44 -0.19 18.38
N GLN A 37 -18.64 -0.57 17.93
CA GLN A 37 -19.84 -0.48 18.76
C GLN A 37 -19.79 -1.36 20.02
N THR A 38 -19.08 -2.49 19.96
CA THR A 38 -18.88 -3.38 21.12
C THR A 38 -17.68 -2.99 21.99
N GLY A 39 -16.94 -1.93 21.63
CA GLY A 39 -15.77 -1.46 22.37
C GLY A 39 -14.50 -2.32 22.20
N LEU A 40 -14.50 -3.28 21.27
CA LEU A 40 -13.33 -4.13 21.00
C LEU A 40 -12.20 -3.40 20.27
N ILE A 41 -12.54 -2.37 19.51
CA ILE A 41 -11.58 -1.47 18.86
C ILE A 41 -11.92 -0.03 19.19
N SER A 42 -10.91 0.85 19.13
CA SER A 42 -11.10 2.29 19.31
C SER A 42 -11.45 2.99 17.98
N PRO A 43 -12.01 4.23 18.03
CA PRO A 43 -12.19 5.05 16.84
C PRO A 43 -10.88 5.28 16.08
N ASP A 44 -9.76 5.46 16.77
CA ASP A 44 -8.45 5.65 16.16
C ASP A 44 -7.99 4.40 15.40
N GLN A 45 -8.26 3.21 15.91
CA GLN A 45 -7.97 1.96 15.24
C GLN A 45 -8.80 1.82 13.95
N LEU A 46 -10.09 2.16 13.99
CA LEU A 46 -10.92 2.15 12.78
C LEU A 46 -10.43 3.16 11.73
N ASN A 47 -10.09 4.37 12.16
CA ASN A 47 -9.53 5.40 11.28
C ASN A 47 -8.18 5.00 10.69
N GLY A 48 -7.32 4.36 11.48
CA GLY A 48 -6.04 3.82 11.01
C GLY A 48 -6.22 2.72 9.96
N PHE A 49 -7.19 1.83 10.16
CA PHE A 49 -7.53 0.78 9.20
C PHE A 49 -8.04 1.38 7.88
N ASP A 50 -8.94 2.36 7.93
CA ASP A 50 -9.45 3.08 6.77
C ASP A 50 -8.32 3.83 6.02
N THR A 51 -7.39 4.44 6.75
CA THR A 51 -6.18 5.04 6.19
C THR A 51 -5.33 4.01 5.44
N ALA A 52 -5.14 2.82 6.00
CA ALA A 52 -4.40 1.74 5.35
C ALA A 52 -5.04 1.35 4.01
N VAL A 53 -6.36 1.19 3.98
CA VAL A 53 -7.11 0.86 2.75
C VAL A 53 -6.94 1.96 1.69
N LYS A 54 -7.14 3.23 2.07
CA LYS A 54 -7.03 4.37 1.15
C LYS A 54 -5.64 4.47 0.53
N TYR A 55 -4.59 4.37 1.34
CA TYR A 55 -3.22 4.46 0.85
C TYR A 55 -2.84 3.26 -0.01
N GLN A 56 -3.35 2.07 0.29
CA GLN A 56 -3.19 0.91 -0.58
C GLN A 56 -3.83 1.15 -1.95
N VAL A 57 -5.06 1.65 -2.00
CA VAL A 57 -5.74 1.96 -3.28
C VAL A 57 -4.97 3.01 -4.07
N TYR A 58 -4.61 4.14 -3.44
CA TYR A 58 -3.90 5.22 -4.12
C TYR A 58 -2.59 4.76 -4.75
N HIS A 59 -1.80 3.99 -4.02
CA HIS A 59 -0.49 3.54 -4.51
C HIS A 59 -0.58 2.32 -5.42
N THR A 60 -1.64 1.51 -5.32
CA THR A 60 -1.95 0.48 -6.33
C THR A 60 -2.26 1.12 -7.69
N LEU A 61 -3.05 2.22 -7.70
CA LEU A 61 -3.31 2.98 -8.92
C LEU A 61 -2.06 3.69 -9.43
N ALA A 62 -1.22 4.23 -8.53
CA ALA A 62 0.08 4.79 -8.92
C ALA A 62 0.99 3.73 -9.58
N MET A 63 1.04 2.51 -9.02
CA MET A 63 1.78 1.39 -9.62
C MET A 63 1.26 1.04 -11.02
N LEU A 64 -0.07 1.04 -11.20
CA LEU A 64 -0.68 0.82 -12.53
C LEU A 64 -0.25 1.92 -13.51
N GLY A 65 -0.32 3.18 -13.11
CA GLY A 65 0.15 4.32 -13.91
C GLY A 65 1.62 4.17 -14.32
N VAL A 66 2.48 3.84 -13.37
CA VAL A 66 3.92 3.60 -13.65
C VAL A 66 4.13 2.42 -14.60
N ALA A 67 3.37 1.31 -14.42
CA ALA A 67 3.47 0.15 -15.31
C ALA A 67 3.09 0.51 -16.76
N ILE A 68 2.07 1.34 -16.94
CA ILE A 68 1.66 1.85 -18.27
C ILE A 68 2.74 2.77 -18.87
N LEU A 69 3.31 3.70 -18.08
CA LEU A 69 4.39 4.56 -18.55
C LEU A 69 5.60 3.79 -19.02
N LYS A 70 5.93 2.68 -18.36
CA LYS A 70 7.05 1.80 -18.73
C LYS A 70 6.88 1.11 -20.08
N LEU A 71 5.69 1.07 -20.66
CA LEU A 71 5.48 0.54 -22.03
C LEU A 71 6.16 1.42 -23.08
N ASN A 72 6.14 2.73 -22.85
CA ASN A 72 6.64 3.71 -23.81
C ASN A 72 7.99 4.34 -23.40
N PHE A 73 8.31 4.31 -22.12
CA PHE A 73 9.50 4.95 -21.57
C PHE A 73 10.41 3.94 -20.85
N SER A 74 11.67 3.89 -21.26
CA SER A 74 12.70 3.10 -20.58
C SER A 74 13.48 3.99 -19.63
N ASN A 75 13.09 3.99 -18.35
CA ASN A 75 13.72 4.83 -17.34
C ASN A 75 13.87 4.07 -16.02
N LYS A 76 15.08 4.08 -15.45
CA LYS A 76 15.36 3.42 -14.15
C LYS A 76 14.53 3.99 -13.00
N TYR A 77 14.21 5.29 -13.04
CA TYR A 77 13.41 5.94 -12.00
C TYR A 77 11.96 5.45 -11.98
N LEU A 78 11.39 5.06 -13.12
CA LEU A 78 10.09 4.40 -13.17
C LEU A 78 10.12 3.03 -12.48
N ASN A 79 11.22 2.26 -12.66
CA ASN A 79 11.37 0.99 -11.95
C ASN A 79 11.49 1.20 -10.44
N TRP A 80 12.25 2.21 -10.02
CA TRP A 80 12.37 2.56 -8.60
C TRP A 80 11.03 3.03 -8.03
N ALA A 81 10.31 3.90 -8.73
CA ALA A 81 8.98 4.37 -8.30
C ALA A 81 8.02 3.19 -8.08
N TYR A 82 7.93 2.26 -9.04
CA TYR A 82 7.10 1.07 -8.89
C TYR A 82 7.45 0.25 -7.64
N ASN A 83 8.73 -0.05 -7.46
CA ASN A 83 9.18 -0.86 -6.33
C ASN A 83 8.96 -0.15 -4.99
N LEU A 84 9.20 1.17 -4.93
CA LEU A 84 8.99 1.98 -3.73
C LEU A 84 7.50 2.03 -3.35
N PHE A 85 6.60 2.17 -4.32
CA PHE A 85 5.17 2.07 -4.06
C PHE A 85 4.77 0.68 -3.59
N PHE A 86 5.28 -0.37 -4.22
CA PHE A 86 4.98 -1.76 -3.83
C PHE A 86 5.39 -2.06 -2.40
N TYR A 87 6.65 -1.79 -2.03
CA TYR A 87 7.12 -2.00 -0.66
C TYR A 87 6.49 -1.01 0.33
N GLY A 88 6.19 0.20 -0.11
CA GLY A 88 5.44 1.17 0.67
C GLY A 88 4.06 0.64 1.07
N VAL A 89 3.32 0.02 0.14
CA VAL A 89 2.03 -0.61 0.44
C VAL A 89 2.19 -1.71 1.49
N ILE A 90 3.19 -2.58 1.35
CA ILE A 90 3.44 -3.66 2.29
C ILE A 90 3.74 -3.11 3.69
N LEU A 91 4.67 -2.15 3.80
CA LEU A 91 5.12 -1.63 5.09
C LEU A 91 4.11 -0.65 5.72
N PHE A 92 3.50 0.24 4.94
CA PHE A 92 2.56 1.22 5.46
C PHE A 92 1.19 0.60 5.73
N SER A 93 0.52 0.14 4.69
CA SER A 93 -0.84 -0.41 4.82
C SER A 93 -0.82 -1.74 5.57
N GLY A 94 0.14 -2.62 5.30
CA GLY A 94 0.29 -3.89 5.99
C GLY A 94 0.48 -3.72 7.50
N SER A 95 1.39 -2.84 7.95
CA SER A 95 1.59 -2.59 9.38
C SER A 95 0.35 -2.01 10.05
N LEU A 96 -0.35 -1.08 9.40
CA LEU A 96 -1.59 -0.49 9.92
C LEU A 96 -2.72 -1.52 10.05
N TYR A 97 -2.87 -2.45 9.11
CA TYR A 97 -3.86 -3.50 9.24
C TYR A 97 -3.65 -4.32 10.51
N PHE A 98 -2.43 -4.75 10.78
CA PHE A 98 -2.11 -5.49 12.00
C PHE A 98 -2.23 -4.65 13.25
N LEU A 99 -1.74 -3.41 13.24
CA LEU A 99 -1.84 -2.51 14.38
C LEU A 99 -3.29 -2.22 14.77
N CYS A 100 -4.16 -1.98 13.78
CA CYS A 100 -5.53 -1.59 14.02
C CYS A 100 -6.44 -2.76 14.41
N THR A 101 -6.05 -3.99 14.08
CA THR A 101 -6.82 -5.20 14.41
C THR A 101 -6.23 -6.01 15.57
N ARG A 102 -5.11 -5.59 16.16
CA ARG A 102 -4.40 -6.34 17.20
C ARG A 102 -5.28 -6.77 18.38
N ASN A 103 -6.21 -5.91 18.80
CA ASN A 103 -7.10 -6.18 19.91
C ASN A 103 -8.08 -7.34 19.64
N LEU A 104 -8.44 -7.56 18.37
CA LEU A 104 -9.33 -8.66 17.98
C LEU A 104 -8.69 -10.03 18.18
N PHE A 105 -7.35 -10.07 18.16
CA PHE A 105 -6.57 -11.31 18.29
C PHE A 105 -5.83 -11.41 19.62
N GLY A 106 -6.03 -10.45 20.53
CA GLY A 106 -5.27 -10.40 21.79
C GLY A 106 -3.75 -10.24 21.57
N ALA A 107 -3.35 -9.64 20.43
CA ALA A 107 -1.97 -9.58 19.97
C ALA A 107 -1.32 -8.21 20.25
N ASP A 108 -1.30 -7.79 21.48
CA ASP A 108 -0.73 -6.49 21.90
C ASP A 108 0.75 -6.31 21.55
N TRP A 109 1.48 -7.41 21.39
CA TRP A 109 2.86 -7.43 20.95
C TRP A 109 3.04 -6.81 19.54
N LEU A 110 1.99 -6.81 18.69
CA LEU A 110 2.03 -6.18 17.37
C LEU A 110 2.27 -4.64 17.43
N LYS A 111 2.22 -4.02 18.60
CA LYS A 111 2.58 -2.59 18.78
C LYS A 111 3.99 -2.26 18.28
N PHE A 112 4.90 -3.25 18.20
CA PHE A 112 6.25 -3.04 17.64
C PHE A 112 6.23 -2.65 16.15
N LEU A 113 5.12 -2.90 15.45
CA LEU A 113 4.95 -2.47 14.05
C LEU A 113 4.72 -0.95 13.90
N GLY A 114 4.50 -0.23 15.01
CA GLY A 114 4.32 1.23 14.99
C GLY A 114 5.39 1.98 14.19
N PRO A 115 6.69 1.76 14.44
CA PRO A 115 7.77 2.39 13.68
C PRO A 115 7.85 1.96 12.21
N VAL A 116 7.26 0.84 11.82
CA VAL A 116 7.28 0.34 10.43
C VAL A 116 6.39 1.20 9.52
N THR A 117 5.27 1.68 10.04
CA THR A 117 4.34 2.52 9.27
C THR A 117 4.99 3.80 8.72
N PRO A 118 5.70 4.63 9.50
CA PRO A 118 6.42 5.79 8.97
C PRO A 118 7.45 5.44 7.90
N ILE A 119 8.14 4.31 8.04
CA ILE A 119 9.11 3.85 7.03
C ILE A 119 8.37 3.59 5.70
N GLY A 120 7.23 2.90 5.74
CA GLY A 120 6.38 2.71 4.56
C GLY A 120 5.92 4.03 3.94
N GLY A 121 5.55 5.02 4.76
CA GLY A 121 5.19 6.36 4.31
C GLY A 121 6.35 7.08 3.60
N MET A 122 7.57 6.95 4.11
CA MET A 122 8.77 7.49 3.45
C MET A 122 9.00 6.84 2.08
N LEU A 123 8.76 5.54 1.93
CA LEU A 123 8.86 4.87 0.64
C LEU A 123 7.87 5.44 -0.38
N PHE A 124 6.65 5.77 0.03
CA PHE A 124 5.69 6.44 -0.83
C PHE A 124 6.21 7.80 -1.31
N VAL A 125 6.71 8.63 -0.40
CA VAL A 125 7.29 9.95 -0.75
C VAL A 125 8.42 9.79 -1.76
N LEU A 126 9.36 8.88 -1.49
CA LEU A 126 10.47 8.59 -2.41
C LEU A 126 9.99 8.05 -3.76
N GLY A 127 8.93 7.24 -3.78
CA GLY A 127 8.30 6.76 -5.01
C GLY A 127 7.79 7.91 -5.89
N TRP A 128 7.10 8.88 -5.29
CA TRP A 128 6.62 10.06 -5.99
C TRP A 128 7.75 10.97 -6.47
N ILE A 129 8.82 11.11 -5.68
CA ILE A 129 10.04 11.83 -6.09
C ILE A 129 10.68 11.13 -7.30
N CYS A 130 10.83 9.80 -7.28
CA CYS A 130 11.37 9.05 -8.41
C CYS A 130 10.52 9.22 -9.68
N LEU A 131 9.19 9.19 -9.53
CA LEU A 131 8.29 9.44 -10.65
C LEU A 131 8.50 10.85 -11.24
N SER A 132 8.65 11.87 -10.39
CA SER A 132 8.92 13.24 -10.83
C SER A 132 10.27 13.37 -11.55
N ILE A 133 11.33 12.73 -11.02
CA ILE A 133 12.65 12.73 -11.66
C ILE A 133 12.62 12.02 -13.01
N SER A 134 11.78 11.00 -13.17
CA SER A 134 11.65 10.27 -14.45
C SER A 134 11.19 11.16 -15.61
N ALA A 135 10.47 12.24 -15.31
CA ALA A 135 10.02 13.21 -16.31
C ALA A 135 11.15 14.13 -16.80
N ILE A 136 12.17 14.36 -15.97
CA ILE A 136 13.27 15.30 -16.25
C ILE A 136 14.48 14.57 -16.85
N LYS A 137 14.74 13.36 -16.39
CA LYS A 137 15.88 12.54 -16.84
C LYS A 137 15.39 11.46 -17.80
N LYS A 138 15.58 11.71 -19.08
CA LYS A 138 15.32 10.74 -20.16
C LYS A 138 16.41 9.68 -20.20
#